data_bd205dd56a456181a0aff47ad06779ef
#
_entry.id   bd205dd56a456181a0aff47ad06779ef
#
_cell.length_a   1.000
_cell.length_b   1.000
_cell.length_c   1.000
_cell.angle_alpha   90.00
_cell.angle_beta   90.00
_cell.angle_gamma   90.00
#
_symmetry.space_group_name_H-M   'P 1'
#
loop_
_entity.id
_entity.type
_entity.pdbx_description
1 polymer ?
#
loop_
_entity_poly.entity_id
_entity_poly.type
_entity_poly.pdbx_seq_one_letter_code
_entity_poly.pdbx_strand_id
1 'polypeptide(L)'
;MLNIIDDISKKTEAKITYDGLLSGDEFTSFIQSCDIGFSTQSPDAAFNSTSFPSKILTYMVNGLRVVSIRIPAVEKSAVGKFMYYYDKQTPEDIAKAIKSIDFSEEYDSRKAIGMLDKDFICDLKKMLSFM
;
A
#
# COMPACT_ATOMS: atom_id res chain seq x y z
N MET A 1 -20.28 11.04 -6.82
CA MET A 1 -19.46 10.12 -6.01
C MET A 1 -20.18 9.64 -4.74
N LEU A 2 -20.69 10.54 -3.89
CA LEU A 2 -21.41 10.17 -2.65
C LEU A 2 -22.63 9.26 -2.92
N ASN A 3 -23.39 9.51 -3.98
CA ASN A 3 -24.54 8.67 -4.36
C ASN A 3 -24.14 7.23 -4.72
N ILE A 4 -22.99 7.04 -5.35
CA ILE A 4 -22.47 5.70 -5.70
C ILE A 4 -22.07 4.94 -4.42
N ILE A 5 -21.43 5.62 -3.49
CA ILE A 5 -21.02 5.04 -2.19
C ILE A 5 -22.25 4.62 -1.40
N ASP A 6 -23.27 5.47 -1.33
CA ASP A 6 -24.54 5.17 -0.66
C ASP A 6 -25.26 3.97 -1.28
N ASP A 7 -25.29 3.90 -2.62
CA ASP A 7 -25.92 2.79 -3.35
C ASP A 7 -25.20 1.46 -3.12
N ILE A 8 -23.86 1.47 -3.07
CA ILE A 8 -23.08 0.27 -2.78
C ILE A 8 -23.24 -0.13 -1.32
N SER A 9 -23.22 0.81 -0.39
CA SER A 9 -23.38 0.55 1.04
C SER A 9 -24.70 -0.15 1.37
N LYS A 10 -25.77 0.16 0.63
CA LYS A 10 -27.09 -0.49 0.78
C LYS A 10 -27.11 -1.95 0.30
N LYS A 11 -26.13 -2.34 -0.53
CA LYS A 11 -26.05 -3.68 -1.14
C LYS A 11 -25.08 -4.62 -0.44
N THR A 12 -24.40 -4.17 0.59
CA THR A 12 -23.38 -4.93 1.32
C THR A 12 -23.53 -4.74 2.83
N GLU A 13 -23.09 -5.73 3.60
CA GLU A 13 -22.98 -5.62 5.06
C GLU A 13 -21.74 -4.82 5.49
N ALA A 14 -20.82 -4.56 4.57
CA ALA A 14 -19.63 -3.76 4.85
C ALA A 14 -19.99 -2.29 5.05
N LYS A 15 -19.41 -1.67 6.08
CA LYS A 15 -19.53 -0.23 6.29
C LYS A 15 -18.59 0.49 5.32
N ILE A 16 -19.16 1.27 4.41
CA ILE A 16 -18.41 2.08 3.45
C ILE A 16 -18.62 3.55 3.80
N THR A 17 -17.53 4.28 3.98
CA THR A 17 -17.55 5.71 4.31
C THR A 17 -16.65 6.49 3.36
N TYR A 18 -16.98 7.75 3.17
CA TYR A 18 -16.15 8.73 2.50
C TYR A 18 -15.84 9.86 3.49
N ASP A 19 -14.59 9.94 3.90
CA ASP A 19 -14.15 10.85 4.95
C ASP A 19 -13.69 12.22 4.44
N GLY A 20 -13.86 12.48 3.14
CA GLY A 20 -13.52 13.74 2.50
C GLY A 20 -12.02 13.90 2.27
N LEU A 21 -11.60 15.14 2.03
CA LEU A 21 -10.22 15.50 1.84
C LEU A 21 -9.58 15.78 3.21
N LEU A 22 -8.64 14.92 3.59
CA LEU A 22 -7.88 15.05 4.82
C LEU A 22 -6.46 15.52 4.51
N SER A 23 -5.85 16.30 5.42
CA SER A 23 -4.49 16.79 5.27
C SER A 23 -3.78 16.88 6.64
N GLY A 24 -2.45 16.94 6.61
CA GLY A 24 -1.65 17.10 7.82
C GLY A 24 -1.87 15.99 8.84
N ASP A 25 -2.03 16.37 10.10
CA ASP A 25 -2.18 15.43 11.21
C ASP A 25 -3.48 14.62 11.16
N GLU A 26 -4.55 15.19 10.62
CA GLU A 26 -5.82 14.48 10.43
C GLU A 26 -5.65 13.31 9.45
N PHE A 27 -4.95 13.55 8.34
CA PHE A 27 -4.65 12.52 7.35
C PHE A 27 -3.79 11.41 7.96
N THR A 28 -2.73 11.78 8.67
CA THR A 28 -1.82 10.84 9.32
C THR A 28 -2.56 9.99 10.36
N SER A 29 -3.35 10.62 11.23
CA SER A 29 -4.14 9.92 12.24
C SER A 29 -5.16 8.97 11.62
N PHE A 30 -5.80 9.39 10.54
CA PHE A 30 -6.75 8.55 9.81
C PHE A 30 -6.07 7.31 9.24
N ILE A 31 -4.96 7.46 8.52
CA ILE A 31 -4.22 6.32 7.95
C ILE A 31 -3.75 5.38 9.06
N GLN A 32 -3.20 5.90 10.14
CA GLN A 32 -2.73 5.08 11.27
C GLN A 32 -3.84 4.30 11.98
N SER A 33 -5.09 4.70 11.80
CA SER A 33 -6.25 3.95 12.30
C SER A 33 -6.66 2.78 11.40
N CYS A 34 -6.08 2.68 10.21
CA CYS A 34 -6.38 1.61 9.24
C CYS A 34 -5.42 0.44 9.41
N ASP A 35 -5.87 -0.75 9.03
CA ASP A 35 -5.06 -1.98 9.06
C ASP A 35 -4.44 -2.31 7.70
N ILE A 36 -5.15 -1.98 6.62
CA ILE A 36 -4.81 -2.34 5.25
C ILE A 36 -4.86 -1.10 4.35
N GLY A 37 -3.83 -0.92 3.53
CA GLY A 37 -3.83 0.02 2.43
C GLY A 37 -3.92 -0.69 1.09
N PHE A 38 -4.65 -0.11 0.14
CA PHE A 38 -4.81 -0.68 -1.20
C PHE A 38 -4.05 0.10 -2.27
N SER A 39 -3.32 -0.64 -3.10
CA SER A 39 -2.71 -0.12 -4.32
C SER A 39 -3.32 -0.83 -5.53
N THR A 40 -4.32 -0.20 -6.14
CA THR A 40 -5.23 -0.79 -7.13
C THR A 40 -5.18 -0.09 -8.48
N GLN A 41 -3.99 0.26 -8.97
CA GLN A 41 -3.88 0.85 -10.30
C GLN A 41 -4.16 -0.16 -11.41
N SER A 42 -4.50 0.33 -12.61
CA SER A 42 -4.77 -0.54 -13.75
C SER A 42 -3.52 -1.37 -14.09
N PRO A 43 -3.63 -2.71 -14.22
CA PRO A 43 -2.49 -3.57 -14.58
C PRO A 43 -1.97 -3.32 -16.01
N ASP A 44 -2.81 -2.79 -16.89
CA ASP A 44 -2.49 -2.56 -18.30
C ASP A 44 -1.87 -1.19 -18.57
N ALA A 45 -1.69 -0.36 -17.55
CA ALA A 45 -1.10 0.96 -17.72
C ALA A 45 0.38 0.86 -18.17
N ALA A 46 0.72 1.60 -19.22
CA ALA A 46 2.07 1.56 -19.81
C ALA A 46 3.19 1.93 -18.83
N PHE A 47 2.89 2.72 -17.80
CA PHE A 47 3.86 3.14 -16.78
C PHE A 47 4.12 2.10 -15.68
N ASN A 48 3.40 0.97 -15.65
CA ASN A 48 3.50 -0.03 -14.57
C ASN A 48 4.88 -0.70 -14.46
N SER A 49 5.67 -0.66 -15.53
CA SER A 49 7.03 -1.20 -15.52
C SER A 49 8.08 -0.22 -14.98
N THR A 50 7.77 1.06 -14.97
CA THR A 50 8.73 2.14 -14.69
C THR A 50 8.32 3.07 -13.55
N SER A 51 7.04 3.10 -13.20
CA SER A 51 6.48 4.02 -12.21
C SER A 51 6.00 3.30 -10.97
N PHE A 52 6.63 3.61 -9.83
CA PHE A 52 6.26 3.02 -8.53
C PHE A 52 5.11 3.82 -7.89
N PRO A 53 4.05 3.15 -7.40
CA PRO A 53 2.96 3.83 -6.70
C PRO A 53 3.39 4.31 -5.31
N SER A 54 3.65 5.59 -5.17
CA SER A 54 4.15 6.21 -3.94
C SER A 54 3.27 6.00 -2.71
N LYS A 55 1.96 5.79 -2.88
CA LYS A 55 1.03 5.51 -1.78
C LYS A 55 1.42 4.27 -0.96
N ILE A 56 2.11 3.30 -1.57
CA ILE A 56 2.61 2.11 -0.87
C ILE A 56 3.56 2.52 0.27
N LEU A 57 4.47 3.44 0.01
CA LEU A 57 5.39 3.93 1.03
C LEU A 57 4.67 4.69 2.14
N THR A 58 3.66 5.49 1.78
CA THR A 58 2.81 6.17 2.76
C THR A 58 2.11 5.18 3.70
N TYR A 59 1.55 4.10 3.15
CA TYR A 59 0.93 3.06 3.97
C TYR A 59 1.95 2.36 4.88
N MET A 60 3.09 1.97 4.34
CA MET A 60 4.12 1.26 5.10
C MET A 60 4.72 2.10 6.23
N VAL A 61 5.00 3.38 5.98
CA VAL A 61 5.50 4.33 6.99
C VAL A 61 4.50 4.50 8.14
N ASN A 62 3.21 4.33 7.88
CA ASN A 62 2.15 4.41 8.88
C ASN A 62 1.76 3.05 9.48
N GLY A 63 2.46 1.98 9.14
CA GLY A 63 2.32 0.68 9.76
C GLY A 63 1.28 -0.24 9.15
N LEU A 64 0.71 0.10 8.00
CA LEU A 64 -0.32 -0.70 7.34
C LEU A 64 0.27 -1.88 6.57
N ARG A 65 -0.49 -2.96 6.50
CA ARG A 65 -0.29 -4.02 5.50
C ARG A 65 -0.80 -3.51 4.15
N VAL A 66 -0.11 -3.86 3.07
CA VAL A 66 -0.46 -3.37 1.74
C VAL A 66 -0.91 -4.51 0.83
N VAL A 67 -2.13 -4.40 0.34
CA VAL A 67 -2.67 -5.25 -0.73
C VAL A 67 -2.48 -4.53 -2.06
N SER A 68 -1.76 -5.15 -2.98
CA SER A 68 -1.35 -4.52 -4.24
C SER A 68 -1.62 -5.39 -5.44
N ILE A 69 -2.03 -4.76 -6.52
CA ILE A 69 -1.97 -5.42 -7.84
C ILE A 69 -0.51 -5.78 -8.15
N ARG A 70 -0.29 -6.98 -8.71
CA ARG A 70 1.05 -7.41 -9.10
C ARG A 70 1.47 -6.71 -10.38
N ILE A 71 2.41 -5.78 -10.25
CA ILE A 71 3.01 -5.06 -11.37
C ILE A 71 4.53 -5.05 -11.22
N PRO A 72 5.30 -5.04 -12.34
CA PRO A 72 6.76 -5.16 -12.30
C PRO A 72 7.45 -4.10 -11.43
N ALA A 73 6.99 -2.86 -11.46
CA ALA A 73 7.59 -1.78 -10.68
C ALA A 73 7.52 -2.02 -9.16
N VAL A 74 6.45 -2.64 -8.67
CA VAL A 74 6.29 -2.99 -7.27
C VAL A 74 7.04 -4.28 -6.93
N GLU A 75 6.85 -5.31 -7.73
CA GLU A 75 7.40 -6.66 -7.48
C GLU A 75 8.94 -6.65 -7.43
N LYS A 76 9.57 -5.87 -8.31
CA LYS A 76 11.03 -5.72 -8.38
C LYS A 76 11.61 -4.71 -7.39
N SER A 77 10.77 -3.96 -6.70
CA SER A 77 11.22 -2.97 -5.72
C SER A 77 11.71 -3.62 -4.43
N ALA A 78 12.44 -2.86 -3.62
CA ALA A 78 12.91 -3.31 -2.32
C ALA A 78 11.78 -3.66 -1.34
N VAL A 79 10.58 -3.10 -1.54
CA VAL A 79 9.40 -3.40 -0.71
C VAL A 79 8.50 -4.49 -1.29
N GLY A 80 8.81 -4.99 -2.48
CA GLY A 80 7.97 -5.95 -3.20
C GLY A 80 7.65 -7.22 -2.41
N LYS A 81 8.59 -7.71 -1.63
CA LYS A 81 8.43 -8.91 -0.79
C LYS A 81 7.47 -8.75 0.40
N PHE A 82 7.10 -7.52 0.73
CA PHE A 82 6.20 -7.23 1.86
C PHE A 82 4.74 -7.07 1.45
N MET A 83 4.44 -7.14 0.15
CA MET A 83 3.09 -6.94 -0.36
C MET A 83 2.26 -8.21 -0.32
N TYR A 84 0.95 -8.04 -0.15
CA TYR A 84 -0.06 -9.08 -0.38
C TYR A 84 -0.63 -8.87 -1.77
N TYR A 85 -0.25 -9.72 -2.72
CA TYR A 85 -0.55 -9.52 -4.12
C TYR A 85 -1.87 -10.13 -4.56
N TYR A 86 -2.52 -9.47 -5.50
CA TYR A 86 -3.55 -10.07 -6.35
C TYR A 86 -3.18 -9.82 -7.82
N ASP A 87 -3.60 -10.73 -8.70
CA ASP A 87 -3.16 -10.73 -10.10
C ASP A 87 -4.22 -10.18 -11.05
N LYS A 88 -5.50 -10.42 -10.76
CA LYS A 88 -6.62 -9.94 -11.57
C LYS A 88 -7.42 -8.89 -10.82
N GLN A 89 -7.77 -7.82 -11.51
CA GLN A 89 -8.57 -6.73 -10.95
C GLN A 89 -10.05 -7.15 -10.78
N THR A 90 -10.28 -8.19 -10.02
CA THR A 90 -11.61 -8.74 -9.72
C THR A 90 -11.85 -8.72 -8.20
N PRO A 91 -13.10 -8.57 -7.76
CA PRO A 91 -13.42 -8.62 -6.33
C PRO A 91 -12.97 -9.93 -5.67
N GLU A 92 -13.04 -11.04 -6.39
CA GLU A 92 -12.65 -12.36 -5.90
C GLU A 92 -11.16 -12.46 -5.60
N ASP A 93 -10.32 -11.97 -6.51
CA ASP A 93 -8.86 -12.00 -6.33
C ASP A 93 -8.41 -11.05 -5.23
N ILE A 94 -9.01 -9.87 -5.15
CA ILE A 94 -8.75 -8.91 -4.06
C ILE A 94 -9.16 -9.53 -2.71
N ALA A 95 -10.33 -10.15 -2.64
CA ALA A 95 -10.79 -10.82 -1.43
C ALA A 95 -9.86 -11.97 -0.99
N LYS A 96 -9.32 -12.74 -1.92
CA LYS A 96 -8.32 -13.77 -1.63
C LYS A 96 -7.06 -13.18 -1.03
N ALA A 97 -6.56 -12.07 -1.58
CA ALA A 97 -5.37 -11.40 -1.05
C ALA A 97 -5.62 -10.90 0.38
N ILE A 98 -6.78 -10.31 0.65
CA ILE A 98 -7.16 -9.87 2.00
C ILE A 98 -7.23 -11.08 2.96
N LYS A 99 -7.86 -12.16 2.55
CA LYS A 99 -7.99 -13.38 3.36
C LYS A 99 -6.66 -14.09 3.62
N SER A 100 -5.65 -13.86 2.80
CA SER A 100 -4.30 -14.40 3.00
C SER A 100 -3.54 -13.73 4.15
N ILE A 101 -4.01 -12.59 4.63
CA ILE A 101 -3.38 -11.84 5.71
C ILE A 101 -3.68 -12.54 7.05
N ASP A 102 -2.62 -12.95 7.73
CA ASP A 102 -2.71 -13.42 9.11
C ASP A 102 -2.43 -12.26 10.06
N PHE A 103 -3.48 -11.70 10.65
CA PHE A 103 -3.36 -10.61 11.60
C PHE A 103 -2.79 -11.03 12.97
N SER A 104 -2.65 -12.32 13.24
CA SER A 104 -1.95 -12.83 14.43
C SER A 104 -0.43 -12.77 14.29
N GLU A 105 0.08 -12.75 13.07
CA GLU A 105 1.51 -12.58 12.85
C GLU A 105 1.95 -11.14 13.16
N GLU A 106 3.08 -11.02 13.85
CA GLU A 106 3.70 -9.72 14.07
C GLU A 106 4.15 -9.14 12.72
N TYR A 107 3.63 -7.98 12.40
CA TYR A 107 3.95 -7.26 11.17
C TYR A 107 4.22 -5.79 11.49
N ASP A 108 5.40 -5.33 11.12
CA ASP A 108 5.77 -3.92 11.27
C ASP A 108 6.45 -3.40 10.01
N SER A 109 5.64 -2.84 9.12
CA SER A 109 6.11 -2.22 7.88
C SER A 109 7.03 -1.01 8.12
N ARG A 110 6.91 -0.35 9.27
CA ARG A 110 7.80 0.76 9.65
C ARG A 110 9.24 0.28 9.84
N LYS A 111 9.44 -0.90 10.42
CA LYS A 111 10.79 -1.50 10.54
C LYS A 111 11.40 -1.77 9.17
N ALA A 112 10.61 -2.30 8.22
CA ALA A 112 11.07 -2.53 6.85
C ALA A 112 11.53 -1.21 6.19
N ILE A 113 10.73 -0.15 6.28
CA ILE A 113 11.09 1.17 5.77
C ILE A 113 12.32 1.73 6.48
N GLY A 114 12.42 1.60 7.80
CA GLY A 114 13.60 2.04 8.57
C GLY A 114 14.89 1.33 8.17
N MET A 115 14.83 0.04 7.85
CA MET A 115 15.99 -0.71 7.35
C MET A 115 16.41 -0.23 5.97
N LEU A 116 15.47 -0.01 5.05
CA LEU A 116 15.75 0.52 3.71
C LEU A 116 16.37 1.91 3.77
N ASP A 117 15.90 2.75 4.67
CA ASP A 117 16.46 4.09 4.90
C ASP A 117 17.91 4.03 5.37
N LYS A 118 18.21 3.14 6.31
CA LYS A 118 19.60 2.91 6.78
C LYS A 118 20.51 2.41 5.66
N ASP A 119 20.04 1.47 4.85
CA ASP A 119 20.81 0.94 3.73
C ASP A 119 21.08 2.04 2.70
N PHE A 120 20.07 2.83 2.36
CA PHE A 120 20.21 3.97 1.47
C PHE A 120 21.22 5.01 2.00
N ILE A 121 21.15 5.37 3.27
CA ILE A 121 22.12 6.29 3.90
C ILE A 121 23.53 5.74 3.84
N CYS A 122 23.69 4.44 4.10
CA CYS A 122 24.99 3.77 4.02
C CYS A 122 25.58 3.84 2.61
N ASP A 123 24.77 3.54 1.60
CA ASP A 123 25.19 3.57 0.20
C ASP A 123 25.49 4.99 -0.27
N LEU A 124 24.68 5.95 0.13
CA LEU A 124 24.92 7.36 -0.17
C LEU A 124 26.26 7.85 0.44
N LYS A 125 26.55 7.47 1.68
CA LYS A 125 27.84 7.81 2.33
C LYS A 125 29.02 7.20 1.58
N LYS A 126 28.90 5.96 1.10
CA LYS A 126 29.95 5.32 0.27
C LYS A 126 30.16 6.09 -1.02
N MET A 127 29.08 6.46 -1.72
CA MET A 127 29.19 7.25 -2.94
C MET A 127 29.88 8.59 -2.70
N LEU A 128 29.49 9.32 -1.65
CA LEU A 128 30.07 10.62 -1.32
C LEU A 128 31.53 10.53 -0.87
N SER A 129 31.96 9.42 -0.29
CA SER A 129 33.36 9.22 0.10
C SER A 129 34.33 9.07 -1.07
N PHE A 130 33.84 8.76 -2.28
CA PHE A 130 34.65 8.71 -3.51
C PHE A 130 34.74 10.06 -4.24
N MET A 131 34.06 11.07 -3.76
CA MET A 131 34.09 12.44 -4.28
C MET A 131 35.13 13.28 -3.53
#